data_13f08ed3ccfc2ac6a85e445dc814342c
#
_entry.id   13f08ed3ccfc2ac6a85e445dc814342c
#
_cell.length_a   1.000
_cell.length_b   1.000
_cell.length_c   1.000
_cell.angle_alpha   90.00
_cell.angle_beta   90.00
_cell.angle_gamma   90.00
#
_symmetry.space_group_name_H-M   'P 1'
#
loop_
_entity.id
_entity.type
_entity.pdbx_description
1 polymer ?
#
loop_
_entity_poly.entity_id
_entity_poly.type
_entity_poly.pdbx_seq_one_letter_code
_entity_poly.pdbx_strand_id
1 'polypeptide(L)'
;MALHFCEFSDETFISPSKTTIGFSKHLTNCRRRVKAWKALHGPSKEIFFSQLYQPGQWACSDFTSMIKLNITIARQPFKHLFYHFVLCYSNWQAGRICFSESFESLSLGIQDALWTLGAVPFYHRTDNLTRAVNKGGH
;
A
#
# COMPACT_ATOMS: atom_id res chain seq x y z
N MET A 1 23.74 8.38 -4.37
CA MET A 1 23.75 9.68 -5.05
C MET A 1 22.42 10.33 -4.74
N ALA A 2 22.41 11.25 -3.76
CA ALA A 2 21.19 11.85 -3.21
C ALA A 2 20.73 13.00 -4.11
N LEU A 3 19.51 12.94 -4.60
CA LEU A 3 18.89 14.07 -5.29
C LEU A 3 18.25 14.98 -4.23
N HIS A 4 18.82 16.16 -4.07
CA HIS A 4 18.28 17.26 -3.29
C HIS A 4 16.91 17.66 -3.86
N PHE A 5 15.89 17.52 -3.04
CA PHE A 5 14.57 18.12 -3.28
C PHE A 5 14.67 19.61 -2.92
N CYS A 6 14.49 20.47 -3.88
CA CYS A 6 14.44 21.91 -3.67
C CYS A 6 13.01 22.28 -3.26
N GLU A 7 12.78 22.50 -1.96
CA GLU A 7 11.60 23.18 -1.45
C GLU A 7 11.66 24.65 -1.86
N PHE A 8 10.67 25.08 -2.61
CA PHE A 8 10.48 26.47 -2.96
C PHE A 8 9.34 27.02 -2.10
N SER A 9 9.71 27.78 -1.07
CA SER A 9 8.78 28.56 -0.24
C SER A 9 8.25 29.72 -1.06
N ASP A 10 6.93 29.86 -1.19
CA ASP A 10 6.25 31.03 -1.66
C ASP A 10 6.37 32.13 -0.61
N GLU A 11 6.91 33.27 -1.02
CA GLU A 11 6.41 34.61 -0.69
C GLU A 11 7.31 35.69 -1.32
N THR A 12 6.86 36.28 -2.44
CA THR A 12 6.93 37.74 -2.64
C THR A 12 6.11 38.14 -3.87
N PHE A 13 5.04 38.84 -3.60
CA PHE A 13 4.17 39.46 -4.59
C PHE A 13 4.94 40.63 -5.22
N ILE A 14 5.38 40.46 -6.47
CA ILE A 14 5.92 41.56 -7.30
C ILE A 14 5.06 41.67 -8.56
N SER A 15 4.50 42.90 -8.76
CA SER A 15 3.71 43.37 -9.89
C SER A 15 4.29 42.96 -11.26
N PRO A 16 3.48 42.54 -12.24
CA PRO A 16 3.98 41.98 -13.50
C PRO A 16 4.46 43.07 -14.47
N SER A 17 5.75 43.28 -14.55
CA SER A 17 6.38 43.94 -15.67
C SER A 17 6.61 42.96 -16.82
N LYS A 18 6.62 43.46 -18.06
CA LYS A 18 6.59 42.74 -19.36
C LYS A 18 7.58 41.60 -19.64
N THR A 19 8.32 41.15 -18.66
CA THR A 19 9.30 40.03 -18.76
C THR A 19 8.68 38.65 -18.54
N THR A 20 7.43 38.58 -18.08
CA THR A 20 6.75 37.34 -17.67
C THR A 20 6.35 36.41 -18.83
N ILE A 21 6.23 36.97 -20.05
CA ILE A 21 5.78 36.19 -21.23
C ILE A 21 6.85 35.20 -21.71
N GLY A 22 8.13 35.53 -21.58
CA GLY A 22 9.24 34.63 -21.97
C GLY A 22 9.38 33.43 -21.03
N PHE A 23 9.23 33.66 -19.74
CA PHE A 23 9.40 32.62 -18.70
C PHE A 23 8.28 31.59 -18.75
N SER A 24 7.04 32.00 -19.03
CA SER A 24 5.88 31.11 -19.19
C SER A 24 6.06 30.13 -20.37
N LYS A 25 6.57 30.61 -21.52
CA LYS A 25 6.85 29.77 -22.68
C LYS A 25 7.96 28.74 -22.41
N HIS A 26 8.99 29.10 -21.66
CA HIS A 26 10.05 28.19 -21.26
C HIS A 26 9.55 27.07 -20.33
N LEU A 27 8.72 27.40 -19.34
CA LEU A 27 8.10 26.39 -18.44
C LEU A 27 7.18 25.43 -19.19
N THR A 28 6.39 25.93 -20.14
CA THR A 28 5.53 25.11 -20.98
C THR A 28 6.33 24.15 -21.85
N ASN A 29 7.43 24.61 -22.45
CA ASN A 29 8.34 23.78 -23.22
C ASN A 29 9.04 22.73 -22.36
N CYS A 30 9.51 23.08 -21.16
CA CYS A 30 10.13 22.16 -20.22
C CYS A 30 9.14 21.05 -19.80
N ARG A 31 7.92 21.42 -19.41
CA ARG A 31 6.86 20.46 -19.06
C ARG A 31 6.53 19.52 -20.22
N ARG A 32 6.44 20.04 -21.46
CA ARG A 32 6.20 19.23 -22.66
C ARG A 32 7.34 18.24 -22.92
N ARG A 33 8.60 18.66 -22.79
CA ARG A 33 9.78 17.78 -22.96
C ARG A 33 9.86 16.72 -21.88
N VAL A 34 9.61 17.05 -20.62
CA VAL A 34 9.55 16.09 -19.52
C VAL A 34 8.40 15.09 -19.72
N LYS A 35 7.24 15.55 -20.19
CA LYS A 35 6.10 14.66 -20.50
C LYS A 35 6.45 13.70 -21.65
N ALA A 36 7.09 14.19 -22.71
CA ALA A 36 7.53 13.36 -23.82
C ALA A 36 8.61 12.35 -23.41
N TRP A 37 9.59 12.78 -22.62
CA TRP A 37 10.62 11.90 -22.07
C TRP A 37 10.02 10.80 -21.16
N LYS A 38 9.11 11.18 -20.26
CA LYS A 38 8.39 10.20 -19.41
C LYS A 38 7.53 9.23 -20.21
N ALA A 39 7.00 9.62 -21.36
CA ALA A 39 6.25 8.73 -22.24
C ALA A 39 7.13 7.69 -22.93
N LEU A 40 8.41 8.03 -23.20
CA LEU A 40 9.37 7.15 -23.91
C LEU A 40 10.21 6.30 -22.94
N HIS A 41 10.58 6.85 -21.79
CA HIS A 41 11.57 6.26 -20.88
C HIS A 41 11.03 6.08 -19.45
N GLY A 42 9.81 6.55 -19.17
CA GLY A 42 9.18 6.37 -17.87
C GLY A 42 8.73 4.93 -17.63
N PRO A 43 8.50 4.53 -16.39
CA PRO A 43 7.90 3.24 -16.08
C PRO A 43 6.55 3.12 -16.79
N SER A 44 6.20 1.90 -17.22
CA SER A 44 4.88 1.61 -17.80
C SER A 44 3.79 2.10 -16.85
N LYS A 45 2.80 2.80 -17.39
CA LYS A 45 1.64 3.22 -16.58
C LYS A 45 0.90 1.96 -16.15
N GLU A 46 0.83 1.74 -14.86
CA GLU A 46 -0.04 0.71 -14.31
C GLU A 46 -1.50 1.07 -14.66
N ILE A 47 -2.20 0.11 -15.26
CA ILE A 47 -3.61 0.26 -15.58
C ILE A 47 -4.39 -0.23 -14.37
N PHE A 48 -5.00 0.69 -13.64
CA PHE A 48 -5.89 0.35 -12.54
C PHE A 48 -7.31 0.15 -13.08
N PHE A 49 -7.81 -1.06 -12.96
CA PHE A 49 -9.21 -1.34 -13.19
C PHE A 49 -10.00 -0.99 -11.93
N SER A 50 -11.02 -0.16 -12.07
CA SER A 50 -11.93 0.15 -10.97
C SER A 50 -12.64 -1.14 -10.53
N GLN A 51 -12.41 -1.56 -9.29
CA GLN A 51 -13.10 -2.71 -8.70
C GLN A 51 -14.28 -2.18 -7.88
N LEU A 52 -15.49 -2.57 -8.28
CA LEU A 52 -16.70 -2.23 -7.55
C LEU A 52 -17.04 -3.35 -6.57
N TYR A 53 -16.83 -3.08 -5.30
CA TYR A 53 -17.20 -4.00 -4.22
C TYR A 53 -18.56 -3.63 -3.65
N GLN A 54 -19.35 -4.63 -3.26
CA GLN A 54 -20.58 -4.46 -2.50
C GLN A 54 -20.31 -4.58 -0.99
N PRO A 55 -21.10 -3.90 -0.12
CA PRO A 55 -20.97 -4.05 1.32
C PRO A 55 -21.04 -5.52 1.75
N GLY A 56 -20.15 -5.94 2.63
CA GLY A 56 -20.11 -7.30 3.18
C GLY A 56 -19.73 -8.41 2.20
N GLN A 57 -19.43 -8.09 0.94
CA GLN A 57 -19.19 -9.12 -0.07
C GLN A 57 -17.78 -9.71 0.01
N TRP A 58 -16.75 -8.86 0.04
CA TRP A 58 -15.35 -9.29 -0.07
C TRP A 58 -14.51 -8.85 1.11
N ALA A 59 -13.71 -9.76 1.60
CA ALA A 59 -12.58 -9.50 2.49
C ALA A 59 -11.29 -10.05 1.89
N CYS A 60 -10.19 -9.41 2.23
CA CYS A 60 -8.83 -9.85 1.88
C CYS A 60 -8.00 -9.96 3.15
N SER A 61 -7.05 -10.89 3.17
CA SER A 61 -6.05 -10.93 4.23
C SER A 61 -4.68 -11.35 3.71
N ASP A 62 -3.65 -10.91 4.45
CA ASP A 62 -2.26 -11.19 4.12
C ASP A 62 -1.39 -11.21 5.38
N PHE A 63 -0.21 -11.85 5.29
CA PHE A 63 0.83 -11.79 6.31
C PHE A 63 1.96 -10.87 5.87
N THR A 64 2.30 -9.91 6.71
CA THR A 64 3.38 -8.97 6.44
C THR A 64 4.51 -9.12 7.47
N SER A 65 5.74 -9.24 7.00
CA SER A 65 6.90 -9.31 7.87
C SER A 65 7.24 -7.93 8.44
N MET A 66 7.25 -7.81 9.77
CA MET A 66 7.54 -6.57 10.49
C MET A 66 9.03 -6.41 10.87
N ILE A 67 9.90 -7.29 10.37
CA ILE A 67 11.34 -7.28 10.68
C ILE A 67 11.98 -5.93 10.31
N LYS A 68 11.56 -5.31 9.21
CA LYS A 68 12.09 -4.02 8.74
C LYS A 68 11.80 -2.86 9.69
N LEU A 69 10.81 -2.98 10.58
CA LEU A 69 10.50 -1.94 11.57
C LEU A 69 11.50 -1.89 12.74
N ASN A 70 12.38 -2.89 12.86
CA ASN A 70 13.39 -2.98 13.92
C ASN A 70 12.83 -2.77 15.33
N ILE A 71 11.64 -3.32 15.59
CA ILE A 71 11.02 -3.25 16.92
C ILE A 71 11.84 -4.07 17.90
N THR A 72 12.09 -3.49 19.09
CA THR A 72 12.78 -4.18 20.19
C THR A 72 11.92 -4.20 21.43
N ILE A 73 11.94 -5.33 22.16
CA ILE A 73 11.32 -5.49 23.47
C ILE A 73 12.44 -5.85 24.44
N ALA A 74 12.57 -5.11 25.55
CA ALA A 74 13.66 -5.28 26.52
C ALA A 74 15.06 -5.31 25.85
N ARG A 75 15.29 -4.44 24.86
CA ARG A 75 16.52 -4.34 24.05
C ARG A 75 16.83 -5.57 23.20
N GLN A 76 15.89 -6.50 23.05
CA GLN A 76 16.02 -7.66 22.16
C GLN A 76 15.16 -7.45 20.89
N PRO A 77 15.67 -7.81 19.69
CA PRO A 77 14.91 -7.70 18.46
C PRO A 77 13.63 -8.53 18.51
N PHE A 78 12.49 -7.90 18.29
CA PHE A 78 11.19 -8.56 18.26
C PHE A 78 10.78 -8.87 16.81
N LYS A 79 11.20 -10.04 16.34
CA LYS A 79 10.87 -10.52 14.99
C LYS A 79 9.47 -11.12 15.00
N HIS A 80 8.54 -10.51 14.24
CA HIS A 80 7.17 -10.97 14.16
C HIS A 80 6.59 -10.73 12.77
N LEU A 81 5.47 -11.37 12.51
CA LEU A 81 4.59 -11.13 11.37
C LEU A 81 3.35 -10.39 11.85
N PHE A 82 2.71 -9.68 10.96
CA PHE A 82 1.42 -9.06 11.18
C PHE A 82 0.42 -9.67 10.22
N TYR A 83 -0.59 -10.37 10.76
CA TYR A 83 -1.74 -10.78 10.00
C TYR A 83 -2.69 -9.59 9.87
N HIS A 84 -3.04 -9.25 8.64
CA HIS A 84 -3.87 -8.11 8.32
C HIS A 84 -5.12 -8.56 7.57
N PHE A 85 -6.30 -8.21 8.05
CA PHE A 85 -7.60 -8.50 7.46
C PHE A 85 -8.29 -7.19 7.10
N VAL A 86 -8.85 -7.10 5.87
CA VAL A 86 -9.46 -5.89 5.32
C VAL A 86 -10.76 -6.22 4.62
N LEU A 87 -11.82 -5.45 4.89
CA LEU A 87 -13.04 -5.45 4.07
C LEU A 87 -12.84 -4.56 2.85
N CYS A 88 -13.02 -5.11 1.65
CA CYS A 88 -12.73 -4.39 0.40
C CYS A 88 -13.65 -3.19 0.14
N TYR A 89 -14.87 -3.17 0.67
CA TYR A 89 -15.82 -2.05 0.48
C TYR A 89 -15.55 -0.90 1.45
N SER A 90 -15.49 -1.19 2.74
CA SER A 90 -15.41 -0.16 3.80
C SER A 90 -13.98 0.21 4.18
N ASN A 91 -13.00 -0.57 3.74
CA ASN A 91 -11.61 -0.52 4.24
C ASN A 91 -11.51 -0.71 5.77
N TRP A 92 -12.54 -1.32 6.40
CA TRP A 92 -12.42 -1.72 7.79
C TRP A 92 -11.33 -2.76 7.95
N GLN A 93 -10.51 -2.62 8.97
CA GLN A 93 -9.31 -3.42 9.14
C GLN A 93 -9.25 -4.01 10.54
N ALA A 94 -8.74 -5.22 10.62
CA ALA A 94 -8.30 -5.87 11.85
C ALA A 94 -6.94 -6.51 11.65
N GLY A 95 -6.20 -6.70 12.72
CA GLY A 95 -4.90 -7.34 12.60
C GLY A 95 -4.43 -7.99 13.90
N ARG A 96 -3.51 -8.95 13.75
CA ARG A 96 -2.94 -9.72 14.84
C ARG A 96 -1.45 -9.94 14.63
N ILE A 97 -0.68 -9.89 15.72
CA ILE A 97 0.73 -10.31 15.71
C ILE A 97 0.80 -11.83 15.67
N CYS A 98 1.62 -12.34 14.74
CA CYS A 98 1.88 -13.75 14.55
C CYS A 98 3.39 -14.00 14.48
N PHE A 99 3.82 -15.25 14.69
CA PHE A 99 5.22 -15.64 14.61
C PHE A 99 5.53 -16.59 13.45
N SER A 100 4.49 -17.07 12.77
CA SER A 100 4.60 -17.97 11.62
C SER A 100 3.43 -17.76 10.65
N GLU A 101 3.65 -18.08 9.38
CA GLU A 101 2.61 -18.18 8.35
C GLU A 101 2.02 -19.61 8.37
N SER A 102 1.48 -20.02 9.53
CA SER A 102 0.89 -21.35 9.68
C SER A 102 -0.64 -21.29 9.57
N PHE A 103 -1.25 -22.45 9.36
CA PHE A 103 -2.71 -22.58 9.35
C PHE A 103 -3.34 -22.13 10.67
N GLU A 104 -2.68 -22.41 11.80
CA GLU A 104 -3.14 -21.96 13.11
C GLU A 104 -3.15 -20.44 13.22
N SER A 105 -2.08 -19.78 12.77
CA SER A 105 -2.00 -18.31 12.75
C SER A 105 -3.07 -17.69 11.86
N LEU A 106 -3.32 -18.29 10.68
CA LEU A 106 -4.37 -17.87 9.77
C LEU A 106 -5.74 -18.01 10.40
N SER A 107 -6.03 -19.19 10.94
CA SER A 107 -7.33 -19.53 11.55
C SER A 107 -7.65 -18.61 12.72
N LEU A 108 -6.69 -18.38 13.61
CA LEU A 108 -6.84 -17.47 14.74
C LEU A 108 -7.03 -16.01 14.27
N GLY A 109 -6.26 -15.59 13.26
CA GLY A 109 -6.37 -14.24 12.71
C GLY A 109 -7.73 -13.96 12.07
N ILE A 110 -8.27 -14.92 11.30
CA ILE A 110 -9.62 -14.83 10.71
C ILE A 110 -10.68 -14.79 11.82
N GLN A 111 -10.60 -15.70 12.80
CA GLN A 111 -11.57 -15.75 13.89
C GLN A 111 -11.61 -14.44 14.67
N ASP A 112 -10.47 -13.90 15.08
CA ASP A 112 -10.38 -12.63 15.79
C ASP A 112 -10.98 -11.48 14.97
N ALA A 113 -10.70 -11.43 13.67
CA ALA A 113 -11.23 -10.41 12.77
C ALA A 113 -12.76 -10.51 12.65
N LEU A 114 -13.30 -11.72 12.45
CA LEU A 114 -14.74 -11.95 12.33
C LEU A 114 -15.48 -11.68 13.63
N TRP A 115 -14.93 -12.05 14.78
CA TRP A 115 -15.51 -11.72 16.10
C TRP A 115 -15.54 -10.22 16.33
N THR A 116 -14.45 -9.52 16.00
CA THR A 116 -14.37 -8.07 16.15
C THR A 116 -15.33 -7.34 15.19
N LEU A 117 -15.49 -7.87 13.97
CA LEU A 117 -16.43 -7.34 12.98
C LEU A 117 -17.89 -7.60 13.36
N GLY A 118 -18.18 -8.70 14.07
CA GLY A 118 -19.54 -9.16 14.39
C GLY A 118 -20.30 -9.69 13.17
N ALA A 119 -19.63 -9.99 12.06
CA ALA A 119 -20.23 -10.46 10.81
C ALA A 119 -19.25 -11.30 10.00
N VAL A 120 -19.77 -12.03 9.00
CA VAL A 120 -18.96 -12.84 8.08
C VAL A 120 -19.15 -12.32 6.65
N PRO A 121 -18.07 -11.96 5.92
CA PRO A 121 -18.16 -11.60 4.51
C PRO A 121 -18.49 -12.84 3.67
N PHE A 122 -19.12 -12.64 2.51
CA PHE A 122 -19.45 -13.74 1.59
C PHE A 122 -18.21 -14.42 1.02
N TYR A 123 -17.19 -13.65 0.68
CA TYR A 123 -15.95 -14.13 0.09
C TYR A 123 -14.76 -13.62 0.90
N HIS A 124 -13.79 -14.52 1.11
CA HIS A 124 -12.51 -14.18 1.71
C HIS A 124 -11.39 -14.63 0.77
N ARG A 125 -10.51 -13.71 0.41
CA ARG A 125 -9.33 -13.95 -0.40
C ARG A 125 -8.08 -13.77 0.46
N THR A 126 -7.22 -14.77 0.45
CA THR A 126 -5.89 -14.69 1.02
C THR A 126 -4.86 -14.92 -0.08
N ASP A 127 -3.66 -14.39 0.08
CA ASP A 127 -2.56 -14.70 -0.82
C ASP A 127 -2.13 -16.17 -0.65
N ASN A 128 -1.39 -16.68 -1.62
CA ASN A 128 -1.05 -18.10 -1.74
C ASN A 128 -0.26 -18.61 -0.53
N LEU A 129 -0.99 -19.10 0.47
CA LEU A 129 -0.46 -19.73 1.67
C LEU A 129 -0.04 -21.17 1.37
N THR A 130 0.92 -21.34 0.48
CA THR A 130 1.44 -22.68 0.10
C THR A 130 1.92 -23.49 1.30
N ARG A 131 2.23 -22.84 2.41
CA ARG A 131 2.65 -23.47 3.68
C ARG A 131 1.48 -23.81 4.61
N ALA A 132 0.34 -23.13 4.46
CA ALA A 132 -0.85 -23.38 5.28
C ALA A 132 -1.75 -24.48 4.67
N VAL A 133 -1.59 -24.77 3.40
CA VAL A 133 -2.26 -25.91 2.76
C VAL A 133 -1.35 -27.11 2.90
N ASN A 134 -1.66 -28.02 3.84
CA ASN A 134 -1.09 -29.34 3.85
C ASN A 134 -1.40 -29.97 2.48
N LYS A 135 -0.38 -30.13 1.63
CA LYS A 135 -0.46 -31.05 0.51
C LYS A 135 -0.64 -32.42 1.17
N GLY A 136 -1.89 -32.88 1.27
CA GLY A 136 -2.20 -34.22 1.70
C GLY A 136 -1.36 -35.16 0.85
N GLY A 137 -0.34 -35.74 1.47
CA GLY A 137 0.43 -36.82 0.85
C GLY A 137 -0.50 -37.96 0.61
N HIS A 138 -0.66 -38.37 -0.65
CA HIS A 138 -1.03 -39.72 -1.03
C HIS A 138 0.19 -40.61 -0.95
#